data_af0520a50fe9c55ab5c39e9bcdb8eadf
#
_entry.id   af0520a50fe9c55ab5c39e9bcdb8eadf
#
_cell.length_a   1.000
_cell.length_b   1.000
_cell.length_c   1.000
_cell.angle_alpha   90.00
_cell.angle_beta   90.00
_cell.angle_gamma   90.00
#
_symmetry.space_group_name_H-M   'P 1'
#
loop_
_entity.id
_entity.type
_entity.pdbx_description
1 polymer ?
#
loop_
_entity_poly.entity_id
_entity_poly.type
_entity_poly.pdbx_seq_one_letter_code
_entity_poly.pdbx_strand_id
1 'polypeptide(L)'
;MRAVRNGENPELTTREKHIRECFVVLEDGADAAYVEKQIKTMPNYFADYHTVVHFISEEEFDRNHQGLAHGGFVFRSGNTGKEKEHKHIIEFSLKLDSNPEFTAHVKAAYARAAARMAREGQTGCKTVFDIPPAYLSEKSGEELRSSML
;
A
#
# COMPACT_ATOMS: atom_id res chain seq x y z
N MET A 1 -14.72 6.34 -2.67
CA MET A 1 -14.94 4.95 -2.21
C MET A 1 -16.36 4.46 -2.45
N ARG A 2 -17.43 5.17 -2.03
CA ARG A 2 -18.83 4.71 -2.19
C ARG A 2 -19.20 4.42 -3.65
N ALA A 3 -18.88 5.32 -4.59
CA ALA A 3 -19.13 5.14 -6.02
C ALA A 3 -18.48 3.84 -6.57
N VAL A 4 -17.19 3.64 -6.27
CA VAL A 4 -16.46 2.44 -6.70
C VAL A 4 -17.07 1.15 -6.10
N ARG A 5 -17.45 1.18 -4.82
CA ARG A 5 -18.13 0.04 -4.18
C ARG A 5 -19.51 -0.27 -4.79
N ASN A 6 -20.16 0.74 -5.35
CA ASN A 6 -21.42 0.57 -6.09
C ASN A 6 -21.21 0.10 -7.56
N GLY A 7 -19.95 -0.20 -7.94
CA GLY A 7 -19.61 -0.63 -9.30
C GLY A 7 -19.57 0.51 -10.32
N GLU A 8 -19.48 1.76 -9.87
CA GLU A 8 -19.23 2.90 -10.74
C GLU A 8 -17.74 3.00 -11.05
N ASN A 9 -17.41 3.51 -12.24
CA ASN A 9 -16.03 3.74 -12.67
C ASN A 9 -15.77 5.24 -12.85
N PRO A 10 -15.71 6.03 -11.74
CA PRO A 10 -15.48 7.46 -11.83
C PRO A 10 -14.06 7.76 -12.32
N GLU A 11 -13.91 8.80 -13.12
CA GLU A 11 -12.60 9.40 -13.38
C GLU A 11 -12.19 10.21 -12.16
N LEU A 12 -11.11 9.78 -11.51
CA LEU A 12 -10.59 10.37 -10.28
C LEU A 12 -9.18 10.88 -10.49
N THR A 13 -8.91 12.06 -9.97
CA THR A 13 -7.53 12.59 -9.84
C THR A 13 -6.73 11.79 -8.83
N THR A 14 -5.40 11.94 -8.81
CA THR A 14 -4.52 11.30 -7.82
C THR A 14 -4.97 11.64 -6.40
N ARG A 15 -5.33 12.89 -6.15
CA ARG A 15 -5.79 13.37 -4.84
C ARG A 15 -7.11 12.71 -4.40
N GLU A 16 -8.03 12.44 -5.31
CA GLU A 16 -9.30 11.78 -5.02
C GLU A 16 -9.19 10.27 -4.85
N LYS A 17 -8.15 9.67 -5.45
CA LYS A 17 -7.89 8.22 -5.35
C LYS A 17 -7.23 7.81 -4.05
N HIS A 18 -6.53 8.72 -3.36
CA HIS A 18 -5.64 8.36 -2.26
C HIS A 18 -5.77 9.35 -1.10
N ILE A 19 -6.16 8.83 0.05
CA ILE A 19 -6.14 9.56 1.33
C ILE A 19 -4.97 9.04 2.15
N ARG A 20 -4.23 9.97 2.75
CA ARG A 20 -3.18 9.68 3.73
C ARG A 20 -3.55 10.33 5.05
N GLU A 21 -3.48 9.57 6.12
CA GLU A 21 -3.70 10.05 7.48
C GLU A 21 -2.38 10.00 8.26
N CYS A 22 -2.03 11.12 8.88
CA CYS A 22 -0.82 11.26 9.67
C CYS A 22 -1.21 11.58 11.11
N PHE A 23 -0.65 10.86 12.06
CA PHE A 23 -0.80 11.12 13.49
C PHE A 23 0.51 11.70 14.00
N VAL A 24 0.44 12.91 14.56
CA VAL A 24 1.62 13.72 14.87
C VAL A 24 1.55 14.22 16.30
N VAL A 25 2.59 13.97 17.07
CA VAL A 25 2.83 14.62 18.37
C VAL A 25 3.67 15.85 18.13
N LEU A 26 3.22 16.99 18.61
CA LEU A 26 3.97 18.25 18.51
C LEU A 26 4.95 18.39 19.67
N GLU A 27 6.14 18.89 19.37
CA GLU A 27 7.05 19.37 20.41
C GLU A 27 6.48 20.63 21.09
N ASP A 28 6.86 20.85 22.33
CA ASP A 28 6.43 22.01 23.10
C ASP A 28 6.78 23.33 22.38
N GLY A 29 5.76 24.16 22.18
CA GLY A 29 5.92 25.46 21.51
C GLY A 29 5.93 25.38 19.98
N ALA A 30 5.77 24.22 19.37
CA ALA A 30 5.68 24.10 17.91
C ALA A 30 4.38 24.71 17.38
N ASP A 31 4.48 25.38 16.22
CA ASP A 31 3.32 25.91 15.50
C ASP A 31 2.65 24.77 14.68
N ALA A 32 1.49 24.34 15.16
CA ALA A 32 0.70 23.27 14.53
C ALA A 32 0.35 23.59 13.07
N ALA A 33 -0.01 24.84 12.76
CA ALA A 33 -0.39 25.24 11.41
C ALA A 33 0.82 25.20 10.46
N TYR A 34 1.99 25.59 10.95
CA TYR A 34 3.24 25.48 10.21
C TYR A 34 3.59 24.01 9.94
N VAL A 35 3.56 23.15 10.97
CA VAL A 35 3.87 21.71 10.83
C VAL A 35 2.91 21.04 9.86
N GLU A 36 1.61 21.28 9.99
CA GLU A 36 0.60 20.74 9.07
C GLU A 36 0.89 21.14 7.62
N LYS A 37 1.19 22.43 7.39
CA LYS A 37 1.55 22.94 6.07
C LYS A 37 2.79 22.24 5.52
N GLN A 38 3.85 22.07 6.31
CA GLN A 38 5.07 21.41 5.88
C GLN A 38 4.81 19.95 5.47
N ILE A 39 4.01 19.22 6.25
CA ILE A 39 3.61 17.84 5.91
C ILE A 39 2.83 17.83 4.59
N LYS A 40 1.74 18.59 4.49
CA LYS A 40 0.84 18.58 3.33
C LYS A 40 1.50 19.04 2.03
N THR A 41 2.56 19.82 2.11
CA THR A 41 3.29 20.34 0.93
C THR A 41 4.60 19.61 0.63
N MET A 42 4.93 18.55 1.39
CA MET A 42 6.15 17.76 1.18
C MET A 42 6.16 17.13 -0.22
N PRO A 43 7.11 17.53 -1.09
CA PRO A 43 7.18 17.04 -2.46
C PRO A 43 7.43 15.54 -2.53
N ASN A 44 6.88 14.89 -3.56
CA ASN A 44 7.06 13.47 -3.85
C ASN A 44 6.57 12.50 -2.76
N TYR A 45 5.95 13.03 -1.69
CA TYR A 45 5.46 12.19 -0.60
C TYR A 45 4.00 12.49 -0.23
N PHE A 46 3.64 13.74 0.09
CA PHE A 46 2.29 14.11 0.52
C PHE A 46 1.58 15.11 -0.42
N ALA A 47 2.32 15.94 -1.14
CA ALA A 47 1.76 17.08 -1.86
C ALA A 47 0.70 16.70 -2.91
N ASP A 48 0.87 15.54 -3.56
CA ASP A 48 -0.03 15.06 -4.61
C ASP A 48 -1.29 14.35 -4.09
N TYR A 49 -1.38 14.12 -2.76
CA TYR A 49 -2.42 13.30 -2.14
C TYR A 49 -3.36 14.13 -1.28
N HIS A 50 -4.54 13.58 -0.99
CA HIS A 50 -5.40 14.12 0.06
C HIS A 50 -4.83 13.71 1.42
N THR A 51 -4.13 14.63 2.08
CA THR A 51 -3.45 14.37 3.35
C THR A 51 -4.22 15.03 4.50
N VAL A 52 -4.56 14.24 5.50
CA VAL A 52 -5.16 14.67 6.77
C VAL A 52 -4.11 14.54 7.86
N VAL A 53 -3.94 15.58 8.67
CA VAL A 53 -3.01 15.56 9.80
C VAL A 53 -3.83 15.64 11.08
N HIS A 54 -3.63 14.68 11.97
CA HIS A 54 -4.22 14.61 13.29
C HIS A 54 -3.12 14.93 14.31
N PHE A 55 -3.27 16.02 15.05
CA PHE A 55 -2.41 16.29 16.19
C PHE A 55 -2.96 15.56 17.40
N ILE A 56 -2.14 14.72 18.00
CA ILE A 56 -2.49 13.85 19.13
C ILE A 56 -1.54 14.07 20.29
N SER A 57 -1.92 13.66 21.49
CA SER A 57 -1.02 13.66 22.65
C SER A 57 0.00 12.53 22.60
N GLU A 58 1.07 12.66 23.39
CA GLU A 58 2.08 11.61 23.55
C GLU A 58 1.46 10.34 24.13
N GLU A 59 0.51 10.45 25.08
CA GLU A 59 -0.20 9.30 25.64
C GLU A 59 -1.07 8.57 24.60
N GLU A 60 -1.67 9.31 23.69
CA GLU A 60 -2.45 8.74 22.58
C GLU A 60 -1.51 8.02 21.59
N PHE A 61 -0.36 8.63 21.27
CA PHE A 61 0.66 8.03 20.42
C PHE A 61 1.18 6.72 21.01
N ASP A 62 1.56 6.73 22.29
CA ASP A 62 2.08 5.55 22.98
C ASP A 62 1.07 4.41 23.04
N ARG A 63 -0.20 4.75 23.26
CA ARG A 63 -1.27 3.75 23.37
C ARG A 63 -1.62 3.11 22.03
N ASN A 64 -1.69 3.90 20.96
CA ASN A 64 -2.35 3.49 19.73
C ASN A 64 -1.43 3.49 18.50
N HIS A 65 -0.27 4.17 18.53
CA HIS A 65 0.54 4.40 17.34
C HIS A 65 2.00 3.98 17.46
N GLN A 66 2.52 3.75 18.67
CA GLN A 66 3.93 3.42 18.93
C GLN A 66 4.38 2.13 18.22
N GLY A 67 3.49 1.15 18.05
CA GLY A 67 3.77 -0.11 17.36
C GLY A 67 3.96 0.01 15.85
N LEU A 68 3.87 1.21 15.27
CA LEU A 68 3.92 1.44 13.82
C LEU A 68 2.88 0.60 13.05
N ALA A 69 1.72 0.38 13.65
CA ALA A 69 0.60 -0.28 13.00
C ALA A 69 0.24 0.45 11.70
N HIS A 70 0.01 -0.31 10.65
CA HIS A 70 -0.26 0.24 9.34
C HIS A 70 -1.36 -0.58 8.65
N GLY A 71 -2.12 0.08 7.77
CA GLY A 71 -3.16 -0.62 7.05
C GLY A 71 -3.89 0.27 6.06
N GLY A 72 -4.84 -0.33 5.37
CA GLY A 72 -5.65 0.40 4.41
C GLY A 72 -6.54 -0.51 3.59
N PHE A 73 -7.21 0.12 2.62
CA PHE A 73 -8.12 -0.54 1.70
C PHE A 73 -7.82 -0.12 0.27
N VAL A 74 -7.96 -1.05 -0.65
CA VAL A 74 -7.96 -0.78 -2.08
C VAL A 74 -9.25 -1.31 -2.68
N PHE A 75 -9.98 -0.44 -3.35
CA PHE A 75 -11.19 -0.78 -4.09
C PHE A 75 -10.94 -0.54 -5.56
N ARG A 76 -11.19 -1.55 -6.37
CA ARG A 76 -11.10 -1.43 -7.81
C ARG A 76 -12.37 -1.94 -8.45
N SER A 77 -13.02 -1.11 -9.24
CA SER A 77 -14.13 -1.49 -10.11
C SER A 77 -13.66 -1.65 -11.55
N GLY A 78 -14.38 -2.45 -12.31
CA GLY A 78 -14.16 -2.65 -13.72
C GLY A 78 -15.38 -3.28 -14.37
N ASN A 79 -15.46 -3.20 -15.69
CA ASN A 79 -16.55 -3.77 -16.46
C ASN A 79 -16.00 -4.72 -17.53
N THR A 80 -16.73 -5.79 -17.81
CA THR A 80 -16.48 -6.72 -18.91
C THR A 80 -17.74 -6.88 -19.75
N GLY A 81 -17.63 -7.64 -20.84
CA GLY A 81 -18.66 -7.76 -21.86
C GLY A 81 -18.51 -6.73 -22.99
N LYS A 82 -19.09 -7.01 -24.14
CA LYS A 82 -18.99 -6.19 -25.34
C LYS A 82 -19.56 -4.77 -25.11
N GLU A 83 -20.65 -4.69 -24.38
CA GLU A 83 -21.34 -3.44 -24.02
C GLU A 83 -21.01 -2.98 -22.59
N LYS A 84 -19.97 -3.58 -21.97
CA LYS A 84 -19.55 -3.30 -20.59
C LYS A 84 -20.66 -3.55 -19.54
N GLU A 85 -21.52 -4.51 -19.79
CA GLU A 85 -22.72 -4.81 -19.02
C GLU A 85 -22.44 -5.54 -17.70
N HIS A 86 -21.29 -6.22 -17.58
CA HIS A 86 -20.91 -6.96 -16.38
C HIS A 86 -19.97 -6.13 -15.50
N LYS A 87 -20.39 -5.84 -14.28
CA LYS A 87 -19.63 -5.09 -13.29
C LYS A 87 -18.86 -6.01 -12.37
N HIS A 88 -17.61 -5.67 -12.09
CA HIS A 88 -16.73 -6.39 -11.18
C HIS A 88 -16.13 -5.44 -10.16
N ILE A 89 -15.99 -5.91 -8.93
CA ILE A 89 -15.34 -5.18 -7.84
C ILE A 89 -14.33 -6.12 -7.19
N ILE A 90 -13.12 -5.60 -6.96
CA ILE A 90 -12.09 -6.26 -6.18
C ILE A 90 -11.79 -5.35 -4.99
N GLU A 91 -11.84 -5.94 -3.79
CA GLU A 91 -11.52 -5.24 -2.55
C GLU A 91 -10.36 -5.95 -1.85
N PHE A 92 -9.37 -5.16 -1.42
CA PHE A 92 -8.28 -5.60 -0.57
C PHE A 92 -8.31 -4.82 0.73
N SER A 93 -8.03 -5.51 1.82
CA SER A 93 -7.78 -4.92 3.13
C SER A 93 -6.44 -5.40 3.64
N LEU A 94 -5.64 -4.48 4.17
CA LEU A 94 -4.37 -4.78 4.81
C LEU A 94 -4.41 -4.24 6.23
N LYS A 95 -4.02 -5.08 7.19
CA LYS A 95 -3.80 -4.70 8.59
C LYS A 95 -2.46 -5.28 9.02
N LEU A 96 -1.56 -4.43 9.44
CA LEU A 96 -0.22 -4.80 9.87
C LEU A 96 -0.02 -4.32 11.30
N ASP A 97 0.40 -5.22 12.18
CA ASP A 97 0.84 -4.85 13.53
C ASP A 97 2.20 -4.15 13.48
N SER A 98 3.04 -4.53 12.53
CA SER A 98 4.34 -3.91 12.28
C SER A 98 4.58 -3.75 10.78
N ASN A 99 4.54 -2.52 10.30
CA ASN A 99 4.90 -2.21 8.91
C ASN A 99 6.39 -2.49 8.59
N PRO A 100 7.37 -2.18 9.46
CA PRO A 100 8.76 -2.50 9.21
C PRO A 100 9.01 -4.00 9.02
N GLU A 101 8.42 -4.85 9.87
CA GLU A 101 8.58 -6.30 9.76
C GLU A 101 7.96 -6.86 8.47
N PHE A 102 6.72 -6.48 8.18
CA PHE A 102 6.09 -6.87 6.92
C PHE A 102 6.93 -6.47 5.69
N THR A 103 7.40 -5.23 5.67
CA THR A 103 8.22 -4.72 4.57
C THR A 103 9.55 -5.45 4.45
N ALA A 104 10.18 -5.83 5.56
CA ALA A 104 11.39 -6.64 5.56
C ALA A 104 11.16 -8.01 4.93
N HIS A 105 10.07 -8.69 5.26
CA HIS A 105 9.69 -9.98 4.66
C HIS A 105 9.39 -9.87 3.17
N VAL A 106 8.71 -8.81 2.74
CA VAL A 106 8.48 -8.52 1.30
C VAL A 106 9.81 -8.36 0.58
N LYS A 107 10.74 -7.57 1.13
CA LYS A 107 12.09 -7.40 0.53
C LYS A 107 12.85 -8.71 0.45
N ALA A 108 12.79 -9.56 1.47
CA ALA A 108 13.43 -10.88 1.47
C ALA A 108 12.84 -11.79 0.37
N ALA A 109 11.53 -11.76 0.16
CA ALA A 109 10.88 -12.51 -0.92
C ALA A 109 11.35 -12.04 -2.30
N TYR A 110 11.44 -10.72 -2.53
CA TYR A 110 11.96 -10.18 -3.79
C TYR A 110 13.45 -10.44 -3.99
N ALA A 111 14.27 -10.41 -2.93
CA ALA A 111 15.67 -10.80 -3.00
C ALA A 111 15.84 -12.27 -3.42
N ARG A 112 14.99 -13.17 -2.92
CA ARG A 112 14.93 -14.58 -3.33
C ARG A 112 14.58 -14.72 -4.81
N ALA A 113 13.57 -14.00 -5.29
CA ALA A 113 13.20 -13.97 -6.69
C ALA A 113 14.35 -13.49 -7.58
N ALA A 114 15.01 -12.38 -7.19
CA ALA A 114 16.15 -11.86 -7.92
C ALA A 114 17.30 -12.86 -8.01
N ALA A 115 17.60 -13.57 -6.92
CA ALA A 115 18.62 -14.63 -6.89
C ALA A 115 18.27 -15.82 -7.81
N ARG A 116 16.99 -16.21 -7.92
CA ARG A 116 16.53 -17.24 -8.86
C ARG A 116 16.70 -16.77 -10.30
N MET A 117 16.22 -15.59 -10.63
CA MET A 117 16.32 -15.00 -11.97
C MET A 117 17.80 -14.86 -12.41
N ALA A 118 18.67 -14.42 -11.51
CA ALA A 118 20.11 -14.35 -11.80
C ALA A 118 20.74 -15.71 -12.13
N ARG A 119 20.37 -16.77 -11.40
CA ARG A 119 20.83 -18.14 -11.70
C ARG A 119 20.34 -18.66 -13.04
N GLU A 120 19.21 -18.16 -13.51
CA GLU A 120 18.64 -18.47 -14.84
C GLU A 120 19.21 -17.58 -15.96
N GLY A 121 20.20 -16.73 -15.65
CA GLY A 121 20.81 -15.82 -16.61
C GLY A 121 19.99 -14.58 -16.94
N GLN A 122 18.90 -14.33 -16.19
CA GLN A 122 18.07 -13.14 -16.37
C GLN A 122 18.73 -11.95 -15.65
N THR A 123 19.29 -11.04 -16.41
CA THR A 123 19.99 -9.84 -15.91
C THR A 123 19.24 -8.56 -16.26
N GLY A 124 19.72 -7.42 -15.75
CA GLY A 124 19.16 -6.10 -16.00
C GLY A 124 18.14 -5.65 -14.93
N CYS A 125 17.60 -4.45 -15.11
CA CYS A 125 16.59 -3.90 -14.23
C CYS A 125 15.28 -4.67 -14.36
N LYS A 126 14.71 -5.07 -13.24
CA LYS A 126 13.41 -5.78 -13.16
C LYS A 126 12.47 -5.03 -12.25
N THR A 127 11.20 -5.03 -12.60
CA THR A 127 10.10 -4.50 -11.79
C THR A 127 9.26 -5.64 -11.20
N VAL A 128 8.31 -5.32 -10.35
CA VAL A 128 7.36 -6.30 -9.80
C VAL A 128 6.56 -7.02 -10.89
N PHE A 129 6.38 -6.42 -12.06
CA PHE A 129 5.66 -7.00 -13.20
C PHE A 129 6.48 -8.04 -13.97
N ASP A 130 7.79 -8.04 -13.79
CA ASP A 130 8.70 -8.98 -14.46
C ASP A 130 8.93 -10.27 -13.64
N ILE A 131 8.42 -10.31 -12.40
CA ILE A 131 8.72 -11.38 -11.44
C ILE A 131 7.55 -12.36 -11.38
N PRO A 132 7.75 -13.64 -11.74
CA PRO A 132 6.75 -14.66 -11.54
C PRO A 132 6.38 -14.81 -10.06
N PRO A 133 5.10 -14.81 -9.68
CA PRO A 133 4.68 -14.92 -8.27
C PRO A 133 5.29 -16.13 -7.53
N ALA A 134 5.47 -17.27 -8.22
CA ALA A 134 6.08 -18.46 -7.64
C ALA A 134 7.55 -18.25 -7.20
N TYR A 135 8.26 -17.27 -7.78
CA TYR A 135 9.65 -16.97 -7.41
C TYR A 135 9.77 -16.28 -6.05
N LEU A 136 8.69 -15.67 -5.57
CA LEU A 136 8.63 -15.03 -4.26
C LEU A 136 8.57 -16.04 -3.10
N SER A 137 8.09 -17.28 -3.37
CA SER A 137 7.94 -18.34 -2.38
C SER A 137 9.23 -19.15 -2.21
N GLU A 138 9.42 -19.74 -1.03
CA GLU A 138 10.44 -20.75 -0.77
C GLU A 138 10.06 -22.12 -1.34
N LYS A 139 8.77 -22.37 -1.46
CA LYS A 139 8.20 -23.62 -1.95
C LYS A 139 8.46 -23.82 -3.45
N SER A 140 8.54 -25.06 -3.86
CA SER A 140 8.52 -25.45 -5.28
C SER A 140 7.16 -25.19 -5.93
N GLY A 141 7.11 -25.17 -7.24
CA GLY A 141 5.84 -25.04 -7.96
C GLY A 141 4.85 -26.18 -7.66
N GLU A 142 5.35 -27.40 -7.38
CA GLU A 142 4.52 -28.54 -6.99
C GLU A 142 3.90 -28.34 -5.61
N GLU A 143 4.71 -27.95 -4.62
CA GLU A 143 4.25 -27.64 -3.27
C GLU A 143 3.24 -26.48 -3.25
N LEU A 144 3.44 -25.45 -4.09
CA LEU A 144 2.48 -24.35 -4.21
C LEU A 144 1.14 -24.85 -4.76
N ARG A 145 1.15 -25.66 -5.82
CA ARG A 145 -0.09 -26.20 -6.38
C ARG A 145 -0.83 -27.08 -5.40
N SER A 146 -0.11 -27.93 -4.66
CA SER A 146 -0.72 -28.86 -3.69
C SER A 146 -1.25 -28.18 -2.43
N SER A 147 -0.70 -27.00 -2.05
CA SER A 147 -1.03 -26.31 -0.79
C SER A 147 -1.89 -25.06 -0.95
N MET A 148 -2.01 -24.51 -2.17
CA MET A 148 -2.71 -23.24 -2.41
C MET A 148 -3.81 -23.30 -3.47
N LEU A 149 -3.91 -24.40 -4.22
CA LEU A 149 -4.97 -24.68 -5.18
C LEU A 149 -5.78 -25.91 -4.79
#